data_7f38ea7b5abddd257878dc025bb30a1c
#
_entry.id   7f38ea7b5abddd257878dc025bb30a1c
#
_cell.length_a   1.000
_cell.length_b   1.000
_cell.length_c   1.000
_cell.angle_alpha   90.00
_cell.angle_beta   90.00
_cell.angle_gamma   90.00
#
_symmetry.space_group_name_H-M   'P 1'
#
loop_
_entity.id
_entity.type
_entity.pdbx_description
1 polymer ?
#
loop_
_entity_poly.entity_id
_entity_poly.type
_entity_poly.pdbx_seq_one_letter_code
_entity_poly.pdbx_strand_id
1 'polypeptide(L)'
;CAGVVAARDLSNAGHKVVLLEARDRIGGRTYTGEAFGRQVEFGGGYSHWTQPYIWRELQRYGIGLNPPTEVDKTVWFADGKLHTGTQAEYAAIAEPLLTAFFNDARQWFPLPYDVNAIDTSDIE
;
A
#
# COMPACT_ATOMS: atom_id res chain seq x y z
N CYS A 1 2.11 -8.07 8.55
CA CYS A 1 0.89 -7.79 9.37
C CYS A 1 -0.06 -8.98 9.40
N ALA A 2 -0.44 -9.57 8.26
CA ALA A 2 -1.45 -10.65 8.22
C ALA A 2 -1.11 -11.82 9.18
N GLY A 3 0.11 -12.33 9.17
CA GLY A 3 0.52 -13.42 10.06
C GLY A 3 0.42 -13.09 11.55
N VAL A 4 0.74 -11.86 11.94
CA VAL A 4 0.63 -11.41 13.35
C VAL A 4 -0.84 -11.33 13.77
N VAL A 5 -1.71 -10.80 12.92
CA VAL A 5 -3.16 -10.72 13.20
C VAL A 5 -3.76 -12.12 13.31
N ALA A 6 -3.43 -13.01 12.37
CA ALA A 6 -3.88 -14.39 12.40
C ALA A 6 -3.39 -15.14 13.65
N ALA A 7 -2.12 -14.97 14.01
CA ALA A 7 -1.54 -15.59 15.21
C ALA A 7 -2.25 -15.10 16.48
N ARG A 8 -2.52 -13.80 16.59
CA ARG A 8 -3.26 -13.22 17.71
C ARG A 8 -4.67 -13.81 17.80
N ASP A 9 -5.39 -13.80 16.69
CA ASP A 9 -6.80 -14.22 16.71
C ASP A 9 -6.94 -15.73 16.98
N LEU A 10 -6.04 -16.54 16.45
CA LEU A 10 -5.96 -17.97 16.78
C LEU A 10 -5.59 -18.21 18.24
N SER A 11 -4.62 -17.46 18.77
CA SER A 11 -4.25 -17.53 20.19
C SER A 11 -5.41 -17.16 21.11
N ASN A 12 -6.15 -16.12 20.76
CA ASN A 12 -7.34 -15.69 21.50
C ASN A 12 -8.48 -16.77 21.45
N ALA A 13 -8.51 -17.56 20.40
CA ALA A 13 -9.40 -18.71 20.27
C ALA A 13 -8.90 -19.97 21.00
N GLY A 14 -7.80 -19.90 21.73
CA GLY A 14 -7.26 -20.99 22.56
C GLY A 14 -6.33 -21.93 21.81
N HIS A 15 -5.96 -21.64 20.57
CA HIS A 15 -5.00 -22.44 19.83
C HIS A 15 -3.56 -22.17 20.25
N LYS A 16 -2.72 -23.19 20.24
CA LYS A 16 -1.27 -23.04 20.35
C LYS A 16 -0.72 -22.60 19.01
N VAL A 17 -0.13 -21.43 18.97
CA VAL A 17 0.34 -20.82 17.72
C VAL A 17 1.85 -20.62 17.73
N VAL A 18 2.49 -20.94 16.63
CA VAL A 18 3.90 -20.62 16.37
C VAL A 18 3.94 -19.70 15.17
N LEU A 19 4.55 -18.54 15.34
CA LEU A 19 4.78 -17.56 14.27
C LEU A 19 6.25 -17.61 13.87
N LEU A 20 6.51 -17.99 12.63
CA LEU A 20 7.86 -18.09 12.08
C LEU A 20 8.19 -16.84 11.26
N GLU A 21 9.36 -16.27 11.48
CA GLU A 21 9.91 -15.16 10.71
C GLU A 21 11.26 -15.59 10.13
N ALA A 22 11.42 -15.45 8.82
CA ALA A 22 12.64 -15.87 8.11
C ALA A 22 13.76 -14.82 8.14
N ARG A 23 13.44 -13.58 8.49
CA ARG A 23 14.41 -12.48 8.59
C ARG A 23 14.76 -12.22 10.04
N ASP A 24 15.81 -11.44 10.24
CA ASP A 24 16.24 -10.92 11.54
C ASP A 24 15.40 -9.74 12.06
N ARG A 25 14.32 -9.38 11.35
CA ARG A 25 13.41 -8.29 11.69
C ARG A 25 11.95 -8.65 11.46
N ILE A 26 11.08 -8.03 12.21
CA ILE A 26 9.62 -8.08 12.00
C ILE A 26 9.15 -7.07 10.94
N GLY A 27 7.86 -7.13 10.56
CA GLY A 27 7.19 -6.15 9.71
C GLY A 27 7.03 -6.59 8.24
N GLY A 28 7.95 -7.42 7.72
CA GLY A 28 7.88 -7.87 6.33
C GLY A 28 8.04 -6.71 5.34
N ARG A 29 7.01 -6.42 4.53
CA ARG A 29 6.98 -5.29 3.59
C ARG A 29 6.70 -3.95 4.25
N THR A 30 6.25 -3.91 5.49
CA THR A 30 6.17 -2.72 6.32
C THR A 30 7.51 -2.53 6.99
N TYR A 31 8.23 -1.50 6.63
CA TYR A 31 9.59 -1.29 7.10
C TYR A 31 9.95 0.18 7.14
N THR A 32 10.31 0.62 8.33
CA THR A 32 10.89 1.94 8.59
C THR A 32 12.38 1.78 8.79
N GLY A 33 13.18 2.56 8.13
CA GLY A 33 14.63 2.55 8.28
C GLY A 33 15.21 3.95 8.21
N GLU A 34 16.52 4.06 8.16
CA GLU A 34 17.22 5.32 8.06
C GLU A 34 17.86 5.47 6.68
N ALA A 35 17.63 6.62 6.03
CA ALA A 35 18.32 7.01 4.82
C ALA A 35 18.49 8.53 4.78
N PHE A 36 19.62 9.00 4.27
CA PHE A 36 19.94 10.43 4.14
C PHE A 36 19.88 11.19 5.46
N GLY A 37 20.24 10.55 6.58
CA GLY A 37 20.23 11.13 7.92
C GLY A 37 18.84 11.39 8.49
N ARG A 38 17.81 10.73 7.97
CA ARG A 38 16.43 10.79 8.47
C ARG A 38 15.74 9.44 8.43
N GLN A 39 14.69 9.32 9.21
CA GLN A 39 13.81 8.17 9.18
C GLN A 39 13.00 8.17 7.89
N VAL A 40 12.95 7.04 7.19
CA VAL A 40 12.26 6.85 5.91
C VAL A 40 11.42 5.58 5.97
N GLU A 41 10.20 5.67 5.48
CA GLU A 41 9.34 4.52 5.26
C GLU A 41 9.66 3.86 3.92
N PHE A 42 10.21 2.65 3.96
CA PHE A 42 10.50 1.85 2.77
C PHE A 42 9.30 1.01 2.33
N GLY A 43 8.24 0.98 3.11
CA GLY A 43 6.98 0.32 2.77
C GLY A 43 5.96 0.41 3.88
N GLY A 44 4.68 0.47 3.49
CA GLY A 44 3.56 0.54 4.43
C GLY A 44 3.32 1.92 5.04
N GLY A 45 3.87 2.98 4.46
CA GLY A 45 3.76 4.35 4.95
C GLY A 45 2.38 5.01 4.78
N TYR A 46 1.49 4.39 4.02
CA TYR A 46 0.17 4.95 3.75
C TYR A 46 -0.94 3.97 4.09
N SER A 47 -2.00 4.49 4.71
CA SER A 47 -3.24 3.77 4.97
C SER A 47 -4.40 4.48 4.28
N HIS A 48 -5.10 3.78 3.40
CA HIS A 48 -6.22 4.33 2.66
C HIS A 48 -7.54 3.99 3.35
N TRP A 49 -8.51 4.87 3.28
CA TRP A 49 -9.82 4.70 3.91
C TRP A 49 -10.60 3.47 3.41
N THR A 50 -10.26 2.95 2.21
CA THR A 50 -10.83 1.70 1.68
C THR A 50 -10.21 0.43 2.26
N GLN A 51 -9.33 0.53 3.24
CA GLN A 51 -8.64 -0.60 3.87
C GLN A 51 -9.22 -0.89 5.27
N PRO A 52 -10.44 -1.47 5.38
CA PRO A 52 -11.16 -1.57 6.65
C PRO A 52 -10.42 -2.40 7.70
N TYR A 53 -9.65 -3.39 7.28
CA TYR A 53 -8.89 -4.24 8.20
C TYR A 53 -7.72 -3.49 8.86
N ILE A 54 -7.07 -2.58 8.14
CA ILE A 54 -6.04 -1.71 8.72
C ILE A 54 -6.67 -0.72 9.70
N TRP A 55 -7.78 -0.09 9.31
CA TRP A 55 -8.51 0.84 10.18
C TRP A 55 -8.95 0.19 11.48
N ARG A 56 -9.44 -1.04 11.43
CA ARG A 56 -9.81 -1.82 12.61
C ARG A 56 -8.62 -2.00 13.57
N GLU A 57 -7.44 -2.31 13.04
CA GLU A 57 -6.24 -2.50 13.87
C GLU A 57 -5.72 -1.15 14.42
N LEU A 58 -5.74 -0.08 13.63
CA LEU A 58 -5.40 1.27 14.10
C LEU A 58 -6.26 1.67 15.28
N GLN A 59 -7.60 1.50 15.17
CA GLN A 59 -8.53 1.78 16.26
C GLN A 59 -8.31 0.89 17.48
N ARG A 60 -8.06 -0.40 17.26
CA ARG A 60 -7.81 -1.37 18.34
C ARG A 60 -6.62 -0.97 19.21
N TYR A 61 -5.58 -0.44 18.60
CA TYR A 61 -4.34 -0.07 19.30
C TYR A 61 -4.23 1.43 19.56
N GLY A 62 -5.25 2.22 19.26
CA GLY A 62 -5.21 3.66 19.45
C GLY A 62 -4.14 4.38 18.63
N ILE A 63 -3.80 3.85 17.46
CA ILE A 63 -2.76 4.41 16.59
C ILE A 63 -3.38 5.52 15.75
N GLY A 64 -2.88 6.75 15.93
CA GLY A 64 -3.21 7.88 15.08
C GLY A 64 -2.49 7.85 13.74
N LEU A 65 -3.07 8.51 12.75
CA LEU A 65 -2.43 8.75 11.46
C LEU A 65 -2.02 10.20 11.36
N ASN A 66 -0.84 10.43 10.80
CA ASN A 66 -0.44 11.77 10.41
C ASN A 66 -1.16 12.17 9.11
N PRO A 67 -1.57 13.43 8.95
CA PRO A 67 -2.08 13.91 7.68
C PRO A 67 -1.00 13.76 6.59
N PRO A 68 -1.40 13.58 5.31
CA PRO A 68 -0.44 13.57 4.22
C PRO A 68 0.32 14.90 4.19
N THR A 69 1.62 14.83 3.93
CA THR A 69 2.45 16.02 3.74
C THR A 69 2.04 16.70 2.43
N GLU A 70 1.88 18.01 2.45
CA GLU A 70 1.71 18.78 1.23
C GLU A 70 2.97 18.66 0.37
N VAL A 71 2.76 18.49 -0.93
CA VAL A 71 3.83 18.31 -1.89
C VAL A 71 4.01 19.60 -2.67
N ASP A 72 5.05 20.36 -2.34
CA ASP A 72 5.38 21.61 -3.02
C ASP A 72 5.92 21.40 -4.43
N LYS A 73 6.61 20.27 -4.63
CA LYS A 73 7.31 19.94 -5.86
C LYS A 73 7.19 18.46 -6.20
N THR A 74 6.85 18.19 -7.44
CA THR A 74 6.87 16.83 -8.00
C THR A 74 8.05 16.73 -8.96
N VAL A 75 8.77 15.62 -8.87
CA VAL A 75 9.90 15.29 -9.75
C VAL A 75 9.58 13.99 -10.48
N TRP A 76 9.71 13.98 -11.79
CA TRP A 76 9.48 12.76 -12.59
C TRP A 76 10.51 12.64 -13.72
N PHE A 77 10.70 11.41 -14.17
CA PHE A 77 11.59 11.12 -15.28
C PHE A 77 10.74 10.69 -16.49
N ALA A 78 10.90 11.42 -17.59
CA ALA A 78 10.23 11.11 -18.86
C ALA A 78 11.11 11.58 -20.03
N ASP A 79 11.00 10.89 -21.16
CA ASP A 79 11.74 11.22 -22.40
C ASP A 79 13.24 11.37 -22.19
N GLY A 80 13.83 10.54 -21.34
CA GLY A 80 15.26 10.58 -21.02
C GLY A 80 15.71 11.77 -20.16
N LYS A 81 14.78 12.52 -19.58
CA LYS A 81 15.06 13.72 -18.78
C LYS A 81 14.38 13.70 -17.42
N LEU A 82 14.98 14.42 -16.50
CA LEU A 82 14.37 14.73 -15.22
C LEU A 82 13.56 16.04 -15.37
N HIS A 83 12.29 15.97 -14.98
CA HIS A 83 11.36 17.09 -14.96
C HIS A 83 11.05 17.48 -13.51
N THR A 84 10.73 18.73 -13.31
CA THR A 84 10.29 19.25 -12.01
C THR A 84 9.14 20.21 -12.24
N GLY A 85 8.09 20.06 -11.46
CA GLY A 85 6.91 20.91 -11.57
C GLY A 85 5.96 20.71 -10.40
N THR A 86 4.75 21.19 -10.57
CA THR A 86 3.65 21.02 -9.62
C THR A 86 3.04 19.62 -9.77
N GLN A 87 2.28 19.21 -8.75
CA GLN A 87 1.49 17.97 -8.82
C GLN A 87 0.47 18.00 -9.96
N ALA A 88 -0.12 19.17 -10.25
CA ALA A 88 -1.09 19.32 -11.33
C ALA A 88 -0.46 19.14 -12.72
N GLU A 89 0.74 19.68 -12.93
CA GLU A 89 1.48 19.49 -14.18
C GLU A 89 1.86 18.02 -14.40
N TYR A 90 2.30 17.34 -13.35
CA TYR A 90 2.55 15.89 -13.41
C TYR A 90 1.28 15.10 -13.69
N ALA A 91 0.18 15.40 -12.98
CA ALA A 91 -1.08 14.70 -13.13
C ALA A 91 -1.63 14.84 -14.57
N ALA A 92 -1.53 16.02 -15.18
CA ALA A 92 -1.96 16.24 -16.56
C ALA A 92 -1.25 15.30 -17.56
N ILE A 93 -0.03 14.89 -17.28
CA ILE A 93 0.73 13.94 -18.09
C ILE A 93 0.42 12.49 -17.69
N ALA A 94 0.41 12.20 -16.39
CA ALA A 94 0.33 10.84 -15.87
C ALA A 94 -1.09 10.27 -15.91
N GLU A 95 -2.13 11.07 -15.62
CA GLU A 95 -3.51 10.58 -15.52
C GLU A 95 -4.06 9.95 -16.81
N PRO A 96 -3.85 10.54 -18.00
CA PRO A 96 -4.30 9.90 -19.25
C PRO A 96 -3.64 8.53 -19.48
N LEU A 97 -2.35 8.41 -19.16
CA LEU A 97 -1.59 7.16 -19.32
C LEU A 97 -2.04 6.10 -18.32
N LEU A 98 -2.21 6.49 -17.05
CA LEU A 98 -2.71 5.61 -16.01
C LEU A 98 -4.15 5.17 -16.29
N THR A 99 -4.99 6.09 -16.79
CA THR A 99 -6.37 5.76 -17.18
C THR A 99 -6.39 4.76 -18.32
N ALA A 100 -5.57 4.93 -19.35
CA ALA A 100 -5.45 3.98 -20.44
C ALA A 100 -5.00 2.61 -19.94
N PHE A 101 -3.93 2.58 -19.12
CA PHE A 101 -3.40 1.35 -18.51
C PHE A 101 -4.45 0.61 -17.67
N PHE A 102 -5.13 1.32 -16.78
CA PHE A 102 -6.15 0.70 -15.92
C PHE A 102 -7.45 0.36 -16.63
N ASN A 103 -7.78 0.98 -17.76
CA ASN A 103 -8.97 0.62 -18.53
C ASN A 103 -8.89 -0.82 -19.04
N ASP A 104 -7.73 -1.28 -19.45
CA ASP A 104 -7.52 -2.67 -19.85
C ASP A 104 -7.77 -3.65 -18.70
N ALA A 105 -7.38 -3.28 -17.49
CA ALA A 105 -7.61 -4.09 -16.31
C ALA A 105 -9.06 -4.07 -15.81
N ARG A 106 -9.86 -3.05 -16.14
CA ARG A 106 -11.24 -2.90 -15.63
C ARG A 106 -12.21 -3.96 -16.11
N GLN A 107 -11.97 -4.55 -17.25
CA GLN A 107 -12.78 -5.68 -17.73
C GLN A 107 -12.63 -6.91 -16.82
N TRP A 108 -11.45 -7.06 -16.19
CA TRP A 108 -11.12 -8.14 -15.28
C TRP A 108 -11.43 -7.80 -13.82
N PHE A 109 -11.32 -6.50 -13.48
CA PHE A 109 -11.52 -5.95 -12.14
C PHE A 109 -12.56 -4.82 -12.17
N PRO A 110 -13.85 -5.14 -12.40
CA PRO A 110 -14.91 -4.13 -12.42
C PRO A 110 -15.09 -3.46 -11.06
N LEU A 111 -15.56 -2.21 -11.05
CA LEU A 111 -15.84 -1.48 -9.82
C LEU A 111 -17.37 -1.42 -9.54
N PRO A 112 -17.80 -1.67 -8.28
CA PRO A 112 -17.00 -2.18 -7.17
C PRO A 112 -16.57 -3.63 -7.42
N TYR A 113 -15.31 -3.93 -7.22
CA TYR A 113 -14.85 -5.27 -7.48
C TYR A 113 -15.09 -6.21 -6.30
N ASP A 114 -15.57 -7.42 -6.61
CA ASP A 114 -15.59 -8.55 -5.71
C ASP A 114 -14.44 -9.49 -6.07
N VAL A 115 -13.47 -9.61 -5.18
CA VAL A 115 -12.29 -10.45 -5.41
C VAL A 115 -12.64 -11.93 -5.57
N ASN A 116 -13.80 -12.35 -5.08
CA ASN A 116 -14.26 -13.74 -5.22
C ASN A 116 -14.92 -14.01 -6.57
N ALA A 117 -15.32 -12.96 -7.29
CA ALA A 117 -15.93 -13.05 -8.61
C ALA A 117 -14.91 -12.89 -9.75
N ILE A 118 -13.64 -12.63 -9.43
CA ILE A 118 -12.58 -12.45 -10.43
C ILE A 118 -12.18 -13.81 -10.98
N ASP A 119 -12.44 -14.02 -12.26
CA ASP A 119 -11.89 -15.14 -13.01
C ASP A 119 -10.47 -14.75 -13.49
N THR A 120 -9.48 -15.45 -12.99
CA THR A 120 -8.07 -15.24 -13.34
C THR A 120 -7.53 -16.31 -14.27
N SER A 121 -8.37 -17.18 -14.80
CA SER A 121 -7.94 -18.29 -15.65
C SER A 121 -7.31 -17.85 -16.97
N ASP A 122 -7.68 -16.67 -17.45
CA ASP A 122 -7.20 -16.10 -18.73
C ASP A 122 -6.09 -15.04 -18.53
N ILE A 123 -5.59 -14.84 -17.30
CA ILE A 123 -4.48 -13.92 -17.01
C ILE A 123 -3.17 -14.72 -17.11
N GLU A 124 -2.46 -14.56 -18.22
CA GLU A 124 -1.11 -15.10 -18.43
C GLU A 124 -0.03 -14.14 -17.94
#